data_4f05b604d20c24806af8f263dcba06c3
#
_entry.id   4f05b604d20c24806af8f263dcba06c3
#
_cell.length_a   1.000
_cell.length_b   1.000
_cell.length_c   1.000
_cell.angle_alpha   90.00
_cell.angle_beta   90.00
_cell.angle_gamma   90.00
#
_symmetry.space_group_name_H-M   'P 1'
#
loop_
_entity.id
_entity.type
_entity.pdbx_description
1 polymer ?
#
loop_
_entity_poly.entity_id
_entity_poly.type
_entity_poly.pdbx_seq_one_letter_code
_entity_poly.pdbx_strand_id
1 'polypeptide(L)'
;MTTHSLYIEITRSVEEAKLFFEAHSLSALPVCEEGLLVGVLSKNTIAEEAEESLISEYRYAFDHYSVSVSTSWDEVMEAFATHRTDMLPVVDEAQHLMGCYQLRDFVLQLAETPFIKETGRVLILEKDAHSYSFAEIAQIVESNHSQLLGLYISNYHEDTVLITVKLITDALSEVLQTFRRYGYGILSEKEDDLYREELKNIANYFDKYINL
;
A
#
# COMPACT_ATOMS: atom_id res chain seq x y z
N MET A 1 -13.16 3.30 0.41
CA MET A 1 -14.16 4.24 1.00
C MET A 1 -13.62 5.65 0.87
N THR A 2 -14.33 6.54 0.23
CA THR A 2 -13.95 7.95 0.18
C THR A 2 -14.44 8.65 1.45
N THR A 3 -13.53 9.30 2.17
CA THR A 3 -13.90 10.09 3.35
C THR A 3 -14.29 11.49 2.85
N HIS A 4 -15.57 11.83 2.92
CA HIS A 4 -16.04 13.18 2.59
C HIS A 4 -15.51 14.16 3.64
N SER A 5 -14.86 15.25 3.21
CA SER A 5 -14.49 16.43 4.00
C SER A 5 -13.02 16.57 4.46
N LEU A 6 -12.09 15.79 3.94
CA LEU A 6 -10.67 16.02 4.23
C LEU A 6 -10.06 16.92 3.15
N TYR A 7 -10.38 18.21 3.19
CA TYR A 7 -9.78 19.25 2.34
C TYR A 7 -9.82 20.58 3.05
N ILE A 8 -9.10 21.55 2.53
CA ILE A 8 -9.12 22.92 3.01
C ILE A 8 -9.36 23.88 1.83
N GLU A 9 -10.11 24.94 2.07
CA GLU A 9 -10.29 26.01 1.09
C GLU A 9 -9.02 26.87 0.99
N ILE A 10 -8.65 27.26 -0.23
CA ILE A 10 -7.46 28.04 -0.52
C ILE A 10 -7.44 29.41 0.18
N THR A 11 -8.60 29.90 0.59
CA THR A 11 -8.80 31.18 1.30
C THR A 11 -8.54 31.09 2.81
N ARG A 12 -8.29 29.89 3.35
CA ARG A 12 -8.00 29.68 4.76
C ARG A 12 -6.58 30.07 5.12
N SER A 13 -6.34 30.25 6.42
CA SER A 13 -5.03 30.58 6.95
C SER A 13 -4.11 29.37 7.11
N VAL A 14 -2.83 29.61 7.22
CA VAL A 14 -1.80 28.62 7.57
C VAL A 14 -2.08 28.02 8.95
N GLU A 15 -2.54 28.81 9.92
CA GLU A 15 -2.94 28.34 11.26
C GLU A 15 -4.03 27.24 11.15
N GLU A 16 -5.08 27.52 10.39
CA GLU A 16 -6.19 26.55 10.20
C GLU A 16 -5.69 25.26 9.54
N ALA A 17 -4.77 25.35 8.58
CA ALA A 17 -4.16 24.18 7.97
C ALA A 17 -3.29 23.38 8.96
N LYS A 18 -2.48 24.04 9.77
CA LYS A 18 -1.67 23.38 10.82
C LYS A 18 -2.55 22.64 11.82
N LEU A 19 -3.62 23.28 12.30
CA LEU A 19 -4.60 22.64 13.19
C LEU A 19 -5.27 21.42 12.53
N PHE A 20 -5.55 21.53 11.23
CA PHE A 20 -6.17 20.41 10.48
C PHE A 20 -5.20 19.22 10.35
N PHE A 21 -3.93 19.47 10.04
CA PHE A 21 -2.88 18.44 9.98
C PHE A 21 -2.72 17.70 11.32
N GLU A 22 -2.74 18.45 12.44
CA GLU A 22 -2.62 17.87 13.78
C GLU A 22 -3.84 17.04 14.16
N ALA A 23 -5.04 17.57 13.91
CA ALA A 23 -6.30 16.90 14.27
C ALA A 23 -6.49 15.56 13.55
N HIS A 24 -5.96 15.43 12.32
CA HIS A 24 -6.16 14.24 11.48
C HIS A 24 -4.89 13.40 11.28
N SER A 25 -3.74 13.82 11.85
CA SER A 25 -2.45 13.14 11.70
C SER A 25 -2.07 12.90 10.22
N LEU A 26 -2.26 13.92 9.37
CA LEU A 26 -1.99 13.88 7.94
C LEU A 26 -0.64 14.51 7.61
N SER A 27 -0.02 14.07 6.51
CA SER A 27 1.18 14.70 5.93
C SER A 27 0.85 15.58 4.72
N ALA A 28 -0.29 15.35 4.09
CA ALA A 28 -0.76 16.04 2.90
C ALA A 28 -2.25 16.40 3.02
N LEU A 29 -2.66 17.53 2.46
CA LEU A 29 -4.02 18.03 2.53
C LEU A 29 -4.46 18.59 1.17
N PRO A 30 -5.55 18.07 0.57
CA PRO A 30 -6.13 18.65 -0.63
C PRO A 30 -6.58 20.08 -0.40
N VAL A 31 -6.24 20.96 -1.32
CA VAL A 31 -6.66 22.36 -1.33
C VAL A 31 -7.67 22.57 -2.45
N CYS A 32 -8.81 23.14 -2.10
CA CYS A 32 -9.87 23.44 -3.06
C CYS A 32 -10.12 24.92 -3.20
N GLU A 33 -10.63 25.30 -4.36
CA GLU A 33 -11.17 26.62 -4.68
C GLU A 33 -12.55 26.41 -5.31
N GLU A 34 -13.60 26.82 -4.62
CA GLU A 34 -15.00 26.63 -5.08
C GLU A 34 -15.33 25.16 -5.42
N GLY A 35 -14.79 24.20 -4.66
CA GLY A 35 -15.03 22.77 -4.86
C GLY A 35 -14.12 22.09 -5.90
N LEU A 36 -13.33 22.86 -6.65
CA LEU A 36 -12.34 22.35 -7.59
C LEU A 36 -11.02 22.09 -6.86
N LEU A 37 -10.40 20.95 -7.13
CA LEU A 37 -9.07 20.64 -6.61
C LEU A 37 -8.03 21.54 -7.29
N VAL A 38 -7.33 22.37 -6.52
CA VAL A 38 -6.24 23.23 -7.03
C VAL A 38 -4.85 22.65 -6.75
N GLY A 39 -4.75 21.68 -5.88
CA GLY A 39 -3.52 20.98 -5.57
C GLY A 39 -3.54 20.30 -4.19
N VAL A 40 -2.40 19.84 -3.76
CA VAL A 40 -2.19 19.19 -2.47
C VAL A 40 -1.11 19.96 -1.70
N LEU A 41 -1.44 20.39 -0.51
CA LEU A 41 -0.53 21.08 0.39
C LEU A 41 0.18 20.06 1.28
N SER A 42 1.51 20.06 1.27
CA SER A 42 2.29 19.26 2.22
C SER A 42 2.41 19.98 3.56
N LYS A 43 2.35 19.24 4.67
CA LYS A 43 2.58 19.77 6.03
C LYS A 43 3.93 20.49 6.12
N ASN A 44 4.96 19.97 5.46
CA ASN A 44 6.30 20.54 5.48
C ASN A 44 6.38 21.90 4.78
N THR A 45 5.55 22.16 3.78
CA THR A 45 5.51 23.42 3.04
C THR A 45 5.19 24.61 3.94
N ILE A 46 4.34 24.41 4.95
CA ILE A 46 3.88 25.49 5.83
C ILE A 46 4.40 25.38 7.26
N ALA A 47 5.32 24.45 7.53
CA ALA A 47 5.77 24.16 8.90
C ALA A 47 6.35 25.40 9.62
N GLU A 48 7.16 26.18 8.92
CA GLU A 48 7.85 27.37 9.45
C GLU A 48 7.19 28.70 9.01
N GLU A 49 6.05 28.63 8.31
CA GLU A 49 5.38 29.79 7.75
C GLU A 49 4.51 30.51 8.80
N ALA A 50 4.29 31.82 8.56
CA ALA A 50 3.50 32.68 9.46
C ALA A 50 2.03 32.20 9.49
N GLU A 51 1.45 32.12 10.68
CA GLU A 51 0.12 31.55 10.90
C GLU A 51 -1.00 32.41 10.28
N GLU A 52 -0.77 33.72 10.18
CA GLU A 52 -1.74 34.68 9.60
C GLU A 52 -1.72 34.66 8.05
N SER A 53 -0.70 34.08 7.41
CA SER A 53 -0.61 33.98 5.95
C SER A 53 -1.75 33.12 5.38
N LEU A 54 -2.18 33.44 4.18
CA LEU A 54 -3.19 32.64 3.50
C LEU A 54 -2.57 31.47 2.72
N ILE A 55 -3.25 30.35 2.67
CA ILE A 55 -2.82 29.16 1.88
C ILE A 55 -2.63 29.54 0.39
N SER A 56 -3.40 30.49 -0.13
CA SER A 56 -3.27 30.97 -1.50
C SER A 56 -1.90 31.54 -1.86
N GLU A 57 -1.16 32.04 -0.88
CA GLU A 57 0.19 32.58 -1.08
C GLU A 57 1.21 31.47 -1.41
N TYR A 58 0.90 30.22 -1.04
CA TYR A 58 1.75 29.04 -1.24
C TYR A 58 1.32 28.19 -2.45
N ARG A 59 0.42 28.67 -3.29
CA ARG A 59 -0.09 27.94 -4.48
C ARG A 59 1.03 27.39 -5.38
N TYR A 60 2.16 28.09 -5.46
CA TYR A 60 3.34 27.68 -6.23
C TYR A 60 4.04 26.42 -5.70
N ALA A 61 3.79 26.07 -4.44
CA ALA A 61 4.39 24.94 -3.75
C ALA A 61 3.43 23.74 -3.58
N PHE A 62 2.23 23.79 -4.18
CA PHE A 62 1.30 22.67 -4.15
C PHE A 62 1.77 21.57 -5.08
N ASP A 63 1.68 20.34 -4.59
CA ASP A 63 1.80 19.17 -5.43
C ASP A 63 0.53 18.98 -6.29
N HIS A 64 0.69 18.42 -7.49
CA HIS A 64 -0.42 18.23 -8.42
C HIS A 64 -0.56 16.73 -8.73
N TYR A 65 -1.38 16.06 -7.93
CA TYR A 65 -1.76 14.68 -8.15
C TYR A 65 -3.18 14.42 -7.65
N SER A 66 -3.87 13.54 -8.31
CA SER A 66 -5.19 13.05 -7.93
C SER A 66 -5.47 11.74 -8.66
N VAL A 67 -6.50 11.03 -8.22
CA VAL A 67 -7.02 9.85 -8.90
C VAL A 67 -8.49 10.08 -9.29
N SER A 68 -8.95 9.36 -10.31
CA SER A 68 -10.37 9.37 -10.70
C SER A 68 -11.17 8.43 -9.81
N VAL A 69 -12.48 8.66 -9.72
CA VAL A 69 -13.44 7.74 -9.09
C VAL A 69 -13.38 6.33 -9.74
N SER A 70 -13.00 6.26 -11.03
CA SER A 70 -12.89 5.00 -11.78
C SER A 70 -11.52 4.34 -11.72
N THR A 71 -10.54 4.94 -11.03
CA THR A 71 -9.18 4.38 -10.89
C THR A 71 -9.24 3.06 -10.12
N SER A 72 -8.57 2.04 -10.66
CA SER A 72 -8.52 0.71 -10.03
C SER A 72 -7.72 0.75 -8.72
N TRP A 73 -7.96 -0.22 -7.83
CA TRP A 73 -7.34 -0.23 -6.51
C TRP A 73 -5.80 -0.37 -6.56
N ASP A 74 -5.28 -1.10 -7.53
CA ASP A 74 -3.85 -1.28 -7.76
C ASP A 74 -3.18 0.00 -8.27
N GLU A 75 -3.84 0.72 -9.19
CA GLU A 75 -3.38 2.05 -9.62
C GLU A 75 -3.42 3.07 -8.48
N VAL A 76 -4.41 2.99 -7.58
CA VAL A 76 -4.45 3.84 -6.38
C VAL A 76 -3.27 3.53 -5.46
N MET A 77 -2.93 2.24 -5.26
CA MET A 77 -1.76 1.85 -4.47
C MET A 77 -0.45 2.31 -5.11
N GLU A 78 -0.33 2.23 -6.44
CA GLU A 78 0.81 2.75 -7.19
C GLU A 78 0.94 4.28 -7.03
N ALA A 79 -0.18 5.00 -7.06
CA ALA A 79 -0.21 6.45 -6.86
C ALA A 79 0.28 6.85 -5.45
N PHE A 80 -0.12 6.13 -4.39
CA PHE A 80 0.42 6.34 -3.05
C PHE A 80 1.94 6.17 -3.00
N ALA A 81 2.46 5.13 -3.63
CA ALA A 81 3.89 4.85 -3.68
C ALA A 81 4.66 5.89 -4.51
N THR A 82 4.13 6.27 -5.67
CA THR A 82 4.76 7.21 -6.60
C THR A 82 4.86 8.61 -5.99
N HIS A 83 3.77 9.09 -5.37
CA HIS A 83 3.72 10.43 -4.77
C HIS A 83 4.21 10.46 -3.32
N ARG A 84 4.52 9.28 -2.73
CA ARG A 84 4.98 9.15 -1.33
C ARG A 84 4.08 9.91 -0.37
N THR A 85 2.79 9.76 -0.55
CA THR A 85 1.77 10.46 0.22
C THR A 85 0.94 9.46 1.04
N ASP A 86 0.31 9.93 2.09
CA ASP A 86 -0.67 9.18 2.87
C ASP A 86 -2.11 9.51 2.48
N MET A 87 -2.29 10.51 1.58
CA MET A 87 -3.59 10.96 1.11
C MET A 87 -3.60 11.18 -0.40
N LEU A 88 -4.63 10.66 -1.08
CA LEU A 88 -4.89 10.87 -2.50
C LEU A 88 -6.27 11.53 -2.70
N PRO A 89 -6.33 12.74 -3.27
CA PRO A 89 -7.59 13.33 -3.70
C PRO A 89 -8.25 12.49 -4.79
N VAL A 90 -9.56 12.36 -4.70
CA VAL A 90 -10.40 11.70 -5.73
C VAL A 90 -11.22 12.76 -6.42
N VAL A 91 -11.11 12.86 -7.73
CA VAL A 91 -11.79 13.88 -8.53
C VAL A 91 -12.70 13.26 -9.60
N ASP A 92 -13.69 14.04 -10.02
CA ASP A 92 -14.48 13.75 -11.21
C ASP A 92 -13.79 14.27 -12.50
N GLU A 93 -14.45 14.09 -13.65
CA GLU A 93 -13.93 14.56 -14.95
C GLU A 93 -13.78 16.09 -15.04
N ALA A 94 -14.53 16.83 -14.21
CA ALA A 94 -14.48 18.30 -14.14
C ALA A 94 -13.53 18.82 -13.05
N GLN A 95 -12.73 17.93 -12.42
CA GLN A 95 -11.79 18.23 -11.33
C GLN A 95 -12.45 18.67 -10.01
N HIS A 96 -13.74 18.40 -9.81
CA HIS A 96 -14.35 18.58 -8.50
C HIS A 96 -13.85 17.50 -7.54
N LEU A 97 -13.54 17.91 -6.31
CA LEU A 97 -13.12 16.98 -5.26
C LEU A 97 -14.33 16.14 -4.80
N MET A 98 -14.29 14.85 -5.09
CA MET A 98 -15.31 13.88 -4.69
C MET A 98 -15.04 13.26 -3.31
N GLY A 99 -13.81 13.32 -2.84
CA GLY A 99 -13.35 12.77 -1.57
C GLY A 99 -11.86 12.48 -1.59
N CYS A 100 -11.41 11.70 -0.61
CA CYS A 100 -10.00 11.32 -0.50
C CYS A 100 -9.86 9.84 -0.16
N TYR A 101 -8.82 9.21 -0.67
CA TYR A 101 -8.33 7.93 -0.18
C TYR A 101 -7.21 8.18 0.82
N GLN A 102 -7.25 7.48 1.94
CA GLN A 102 -6.15 7.44 2.91
C GLN A 102 -5.42 6.11 2.78
N LEU A 103 -4.09 6.14 2.78
CA LEU A 103 -3.27 4.93 2.73
C LEU A 103 -3.61 3.96 3.88
N ARG A 104 -3.88 4.51 5.06
CA ARG A 104 -4.32 3.73 6.22
C ARG A 104 -5.54 2.85 5.95
N ASP A 105 -6.55 3.39 5.26
CA ASP A 105 -7.79 2.65 4.97
C ASP A 105 -7.51 1.48 4.02
N PHE A 106 -6.63 1.68 3.05
CA PHE A 106 -6.18 0.61 2.14
C PHE A 106 -5.43 -0.49 2.88
N VAL A 107 -4.51 -0.12 3.78
CA VAL A 107 -3.77 -1.10 4.60
C VAL A 107 -4.72 -1.90 5.49
N LEU A 108 -5.69 -1.25 6.14
CA LEU A 108 -6.69 -1.93 6.96
C LEU A 108 -7.57 -2.87 6.12
N GLN A 109 -7.98 -2.47 4.92
CA GLN A 109 -8.76 -3.31 4.03
C GLN A 109 -7.94 -4.53 3.55
N LEU A 110 -6.66 -4.34 3.22
CA LEU A 110 -5.77 -5.43 2.85
C LEU A 110 -5.58 -6.41 4.01
N ALA A 111 -5.46 -5.90 5.24
CA ALA A 111 -5.30 -6.71 6.45
C ALA A 111 -6.52 -7.62 6.74
N GLU A 112 -7.71 -7.27 6.25
CA GLU A 112 -8.91 -8.09 6.39
C GLU A 112 -9.00 -9.23 5.34
N THR A 113 -8.11 -9.25 4.35
CA THR A 113 -8.09 -10.33 3.36
C THR A 113 -7.64 -11.66 4.00
N PRO A 114 -8.17 -12.81 3.56
CA PRO A 114 -7.73 -14.12 4.07
C PRO A 114 -6.22 -14.33 3.95
N PHE A 115 -5.60 -13.78 2.90
CA PHE A 115 -4.15 -13.85 2.73
C PHE A 115 -3.36 -13.28 3.92
N ILE A 116 -3.83 -12.18 4.51
CA ILE A 116 -3.16 -11.55 5.68
C ILE A 116 -3.73 -12.12 6.99
N LYS A 117 -5.07 -12.20 7.11
CA LYS A 117 -5.79 -12.48 8.35
C LYS A 117 -5.68 -13.93 8.82
N GLU A 118 -5.74 -14.89 7.88
CA GLU A 118 -5.75 -16.30 8.23
C GLU A 118 -4.36 -16.76 8.71
N THR A 119 -4.35 -17.60 9.74
CA THR A 119 -3.10 -18.21 10.20
C THR A 119 -2.67 -19.30 9.23
N GLY A 120 -1.44 -19.22 8.73
CA GLY A 120 -0.90 -20.18 7.76
C GLY A 120 0.62 -20.14 7.69
N ARG A 121 1.18 -20.92 6.75
CA ARG A 121 2.61 -20.90 6.44
C ARG A 121 2.85 -20.05 5.21
N VAL A 122 3.90 -19.22 5.27
CA VAL A 122 4.38 -18.45 4.13
C VAL A 122 5.65 -19.11 3.60
N LEU A 123 5.66 -19.42 2.33
CA LEU A 123 6.81 -19.96 1.61
C LEU A 123 7.27 -18.95 0.56
N ILE A 124 8.59 -18.82 0.39
CA ILE A 124 9.20 -18.12 -0.73
C ILE A 124 9.81 -19.17 -1.64
N LEU A 125 9.24 -19.29 -2.82
CA LEU A 125 9.69 -20.20 -3.86
C LEU A 125 10.52 -19.45 -4.90
N GLU A 126 11.61 -20.08 -5.32
CA GLU A 126 12.46 -19.61 -6.42
C GLU A 126 12.33 -20.54 -7.61
N LYS A 127 12.18 -19.99 -8.80
CA LYS A 127 12.12 -20.73 -10.07
C LYS A 127 12.71 -19.88 -11.18
N ASP A 128 13.13 -20.54 -12.27
CA ASP A 128 13.45 -19.87 -13.53
C ASP A 128 12.25 -19.06 -14.04
N ALA A 129 12.48 -17.81 -14.46
CA ALA A 129 11.45 -16.85 -14.83
C ALA A 129 10.61 -17.27 -16.04
N HIS A 130 11.09 -18.23 -16.86
CA HIS A 130 10.38 -18.75 -18.04
C HIS A 130 9.69 -20.09 -17.78
N SER A 131 9.91 -20.71 -16.60
CA SER A 131 9.42 -22.07 -16.29
C SER A 131 8.52 -22.15 -15.07
N TYR A 132 8.20 -21.05 -14.38
CA TYR A 132 7.24 -21.07 -13.29
C TYR A 132 5.79 -21.13 -13.78
N SER A 133 4.93 -21.72 -12.97
CA SER A 133 3.49 -21.78 -13.25
C SER A 133 2.69 -21.68 -11.96
N PHE A 134 1.80 -20.69 -11.89
CA PHE A 134 0.87 -20.56 -10.76
C PHE A 134 -0.11 -21.75 -10.68
N ALA A 135 -0.52 -22.30 -11.81
CA ALA A 135 -1.36 -23.50 -11.86
C ALA A 135 -0.63 -24.71 -11.27
N GLU A 136 0.67 -24.89 -11.57
CA GLU A 136 1.50 -25.95 -10.99
C GLU A 136 1.65 -25.78 -9.48
N ILE A 137 1.90 -24.55 -9.00
CA ILE A 137 2.00 -24.26 -7.57
C ILE A 137 0.70 -24.58 -6.85
N ALA A 138 -0.45 -24.13 -7.39
CA ALA A 138 -1.75 -24.42 -6.82
C ALA A 138 -2.01 -25.94 -6.78
N GLN A 139 -1.73 -26.65 -7.85
CA GLN A 139 -1.87 -28.11 -7.92
C GLN A 139 -0.99 -28.83 -6.90
N ILE A 140 0.27 -28.39 -6.69
CA ILE A 140 1.16 -28.95 -5.68
C ILE A 140 0.56 -28.80 -4.29
N VAL A 141 0.07 -27.60 -3.95
CA VAL A 141 -0.54 -27.33 -2.63
C VAL A 141 -1.78 -28.18 -2.43
N GLU A 142 -2.73 -28.17 -3.37
CA GLU A 142 -4.02 -28.84 -3.25
C GLU A 142 -3.89 -30.36 -3.29
N SER A 143 -2.98 -30.92 -4.11
CA SER A 143 -2.74 -32.36 -4.16
C SER A 143 -2.09 -32.94 -2.88
N ASN A 144 -1.48 -32.09 -2.07
CA ASN A 144 -0.98 -32.45 -0.72
C ASN A 144 -2.00 -32.13 0.39
N HIS A 145 -3.31 -32.11 0.07
CA HIS A 145 -4.40 -31.85 1.01
C HIS A 145 -4.24 -30.53 1.80
N SER A 146 -3.62 -29.55 1.18
CA SER A 146 -3.36 -28.23 1.75
C SER A 146 -4.24 -27.19 1.06
N GLN A 147 -4.55 -26.10 1.77
CA GLN A 147 -5.35 -25.00 1.23
C GLN A 147 -4.44 -23.83 0.83
N LEU A 148 -4.54 -23.42 -0.43
CA LEU A 148 -3.86 -22.21 -0.90
C LEU A 148 -4.68 -20.98 -0.49
N LEU A 149 -4.07 -20.05 0.27
CA LEU A 149 -4.68 -18.76 0.63
C LEU A 149 -4.37 -17.66 -0.39
N GLY A 150 -3.25 -17.79 -1.09
CA GLY A 150 -2.86 -16.88 -2.14
C GLY A 150 -1.39 -17.02 -2.52
N LEU A 151 -1.06 -16.44 -3.67
CA LEU A 151 0.31 -16.39 -4.17
C LEU A 151 0.50 -15.15 -5.04
N TYR A 152 1.72 -14.63 -5.08
CA TYR A 152 2.10 -13.52 -5.94
C TYR A 152 3.61 -13.54 -6.22
N ILE A 153 4.02 -12.88 -7.29
CA ILE A 153 5.44 -12.66 -7.56
C ILE A 153 5.93 -11.56 -6.62
N SER A 154 6.85 -11.89 -5.74
CA SER A 154 7.43 -10.95 -4.78
C SER A 154 8.67 -10.23 -5.31
N ASN A 155 9.42 -10.86 -6.21
CA ASN A 155 10.58 -10.23 -6.84
C ASN A 155 10.99 -10.93 -8.15
N TYR A 156 11.76 -10.22 -8.96
CA TYR A 156 12.49 -10.74 -10.12
C TYR A 156 13.98 -10.54 -9.93
N HIS A 157 14.77 -11.59 -10.19
CA HIS A 157 16.24 -11.54 -10.20
C HIS A 157 16.73 -12.10 -11.52
N GLU A 158 17.28 -11.28 -12.42
CA GLU A 158 17.81 -11.68 -13.73
C GLU A 158 16.96 -12.77 -14.41
N ASP A 159 17.35 -14.04 -14.23
CA ASP A 159 16.69 -15.20 -14.84
C ASP A 159 15.77 -15.97 -13.88
N THR A 160 15.60 -15.51 -12.65
CA THR A 160 14.76 -16.17 -11.64
C THR A 160 13.62 -15.28 -11.13
N VAL A 161 12.56 -15.93 -10.67
CA VAL A 161 11.41 -15.29 -10.04
C VAL A 161 11.25 -15.79 -8.62
N LEU A 162 10.98 -14.88 -7.70
CA LEU A 162 10.58 -15.20 -6.33
C LEU A 162 9.06 -15.12 -6.22
N ILE A 163 8.46 -16.18 -5.72
CA ILE A 163 7.00 -16.30 -5.56
C ILE A 163 6.70 -16.54 -4.09
N THR A 164 5.96 -15.60 -3.51
CA THR A 164 5.44 -15.76 -2.15
C THR A 164 4.13 -16.55 -2.22
N VAL A 165 4.05 -17.64 -1.45
CA VAL A 165 2.89 -18.52 -1.36
C VAL A 165 2.46 -18.60 0.09
N LYS A 166 1.17 -18.35 0.37
CA LYS A 166 0.60 -18.58 1.69
C LYS A 166 -0.40 -19.72 1.66
N LEU A 167 -0.23 -20.68 2.57
CA LEU A 167 -1.04 -21.89 2.61
C LEU A 167 -1.33 -22.34 4.05
N ILE A 168 -2.42 -23.10 4.21
CA ILE A 168 -2.73 -23.84 5.45
C ILE A 168 -2.43 -25.30 5.18
N THR A 169 -1.61 -25.90 6.03
CA THR A 169 -1.23 -27.31 5.91
C THR A 169 -0.85 -27.92 7.26
N ASP A 170 -1.19 -29.19 7.45
CA ASP A 170 -0.69 -30.04 8.54
C ASP A 170 0.48 -30.92 8.07
N ALA A 171 0.75 -30.96 6.75
CA ALA A 171 1.75 -31.80 6.10
C ALA A 171 2.82 -30.98 5.37
N LEU A 172 3.41 -29.97 6.04
CA LEU A 172 4.37 -29.04 5.43
C LEU A 172 5.52 -29.74 4.74
N SER A 173 6.11 -30.76 5.36
CA SER A 173 7.24 -31.51 4.80
C SER A 173 6.94 -32.16 3.45
N GLU A 174 5.72 -32.67 3.26
CA GLU A 174 5.26 -33.29 1.99
C GLU A 174 5.11 -32.25 0.90
N VAL A 175 4.54 -31.09 1.25
CA VAL A 175 4.42 -29.94 0.34
C VAL A 175 5.80 -29.48 -0.13
N LEU A 176 6.75 -29.29 0.81
CA LEU A 176 8.11 -28.84 0.51
C LEU A 176 8.86 -29.85 -0.38
N GLN A 177 8.73 -31.16 -0.09
CA GLN A 177 9.34 -32.20 -0.92
C GLN A 177 8.74 -32.21 -2.33
N THR A 178 7.44 -31.96 -2.47
CA THR A 178 6.80 -31.90 -3.75
C THR A 178 7.28 -30.67 -4.54
N PHE A 179 7.38 -29.50 -3.94
CA PHE A 179 7.97 -28.32 -4.59
C PHE A 179 9.38 -28.58 -5.09
N ARG A 180 10.26 -29.19 -4.28
CA ARG A 180 11.64 -29.56 -4.69
C ARG A 180 11.63 -30.52 -5.86
N ARG A 181 10.75 -31.53 -5.86
CA ARG A 181 10.62 -32.50 -6.97
C ARG A 181 10.21 -31.83 -8.28
N TYR A 182 9.42 -30.76 -8.21
CA TYR A 182 9.03 -29.96 -9.37
C TYR A 182 10.05 -28.87 -9.71
N GLY A 183 11.22 -28.86 -9.04
CA GLY A 183 12.34 -27.96 -9.35
C GLY A 183 12.16 -26.55 -8.82
N TYR A 184 11.35 -26.34 -7.79
CA TYR A 184 11.30 -25.09 -7.03
C TYR A 184 12.35 -25.08 -5.94
N GLY A 185 13.17 -24.02 -5.87
CA GLY A 185 13.98 -23.67 -4.72
C GLY A 185 13.07 -23.17 -3.59
N ILE A 186 13.43 -23.44 -2.34
CA ILE A 186 12.69 -22.96 -1.17
C ILE A 186 13.63 -22.13 -0.33
N LEU A 187 13.40 -20.83 -0.28
CA LEU A 187 14.28 -19.87 0.44
C LEU A 187 13.88 -19.73 1.90
N SER A 188 12.60 -19.85 2.23
CA SER A 188 12.04 -19.63 3.57
C SER A 188 12.56 -20.59 4.66
N GLU A 189 13.17 -21.72 4.30
CA GLU A 189 13.80 -22.62 5.28
C GLU A 189 15.17 -22.15 5.76
N LYS A 190 15.83 -21.27 4.97
CA LYS A 190 17.17 -20.74 5.32
C LYS A 190 17.11 -19.34 5.93
N GLU A 191 15.99 -18.64 5.77
CA GLU A 191 15.85 -17.22 6.03
C GLU A 191 14.67 -16.88 6.94
N ASP A 192 14.14 -17.86 7.69
CA ASP A 192 13.00 -17.62 8.62
C ASP A 192 13.29 -16.46 9.59
N ASP A 193 14.56 -16.21 9.92
CA ASP A 193 14.99 -15.11 10.76
C ASP A 193 15.11 -13.77 9.99
N LEU A 194 15.66 -13.77 8.77
CA LEU A 194 15.81 -12.56 7.95
C LEU A 194 14.46 -12.06 7.42
N TYR A 195 13.60 -12.96 6.95
CA TYR A 195 12.26 -12.60 6.49
C TYR A 195 11.36 -12.11 7.64
N ARG A 196 11.48 -12.70 8.83
CA ARG A 196 10.82 -12.17 10.03
C ARG A 196 11.34 -10.80 10.43
N GLU A 197 12.61 -10.52 10.20
CA GLU A 197 13.22 -9.22 10.45
C GLU A 197 12.74 -8.18 9.40
N GLU A 198 12.63 -8.57 8.13
CA GLU A 198 12.07 -7.74 7.06
C GLU A 198 10.57 -7.45 7.27
N LEU A 199 9.76 -8.45 7.63
CA LEU A 199 8.36 -8.27 8.00
C LEU A 199 8.20 -7.42 9.26
N LYS A 200 9.09 -7.56 10.25
CA LYS A 200 9.13 -6.66 11.42
C LYS A 200 9.50 -5.23 11.01
N ASN A 201 10.42 -5.06 10.09
CA ASN A 201 10.80 -3.74 9.60
C ASN A 201 9.67 -3.10 8.79
N ILE A 202 8.95 -3.87 7.98
CA ILE A 202 7.76 -3.43 7.26
C ILE A 202 6.62 -3.11 8.26
N ALA A 203 6.37 -3.97 9.25
CA ALA A 203 5.37 -3.72 10.28
C ALA A 203 5.73 -2.49 11.13
N ASN A 204 6.99 -2.33 11.53
CA ASN A 204 7.47 -1.16 12.25
C ASN A 204 7.43 0.12 11.40
N TYR A 205 7.62 0.00 10.08
CA TYR A 205 7.44 1.10 9.15
C TYR A 205 5.97 1.53 9.10
N PHE A 206 5.03 0.58 9.00
CA PHE A 206 3.60 0.85 9.05
C PHE A 206 3.14 1.36 10.43
N ASP A 207 3.63 0.78 11.53
CA ASP A 207 3.33 1.29 12.89
C ASP A 207 3.75 2.75 13.07
N LYS A 208 4.85 3.16 12.44
CA LYS A 208 5.32 4.55 12.48
C LYS A 208 4.42 5.51 11.68
N TYR A 209 3.68 5.00 10.68
CA TYR A 209 2.71 5.78 9.91
C TYR A 209 1.27 5.69 10.43
N ILE A 210 0.95 4.66 11.23
CA ILE A 210 -0.39 4.46 11.80
C ILE A 210 -0.51 5.12 13.18
N ASN A 211 0.62 5.28 13.91
CA ASN A 211 0.65 5.84 15.27
C ASN A 211 1.32 7.25 15.33
N LEU A 212 1.41 7.95 14.21
CA LEU A 212 1.61 9.40 14.13
C LEU A 212 0.25 10.06 13.99
#